data_715c5ed52018a5b807c77b527ba9afb6
#
_entry.id   715c5ed52018a5b807c77b527ba9afb6
#
_cell.length_a   1.000
_cell.length_b   1.000
_cell.length_c   1.000
_cell.angle_alpha   90.00
_cell.angle_beta   90.00
_cell.angle_gamma   90.00
#
_symmetry.space_group_name_H-M   'P 1'
#
loop_
_entity.id
_entity.type
_entity.pdbx_description
1 polymer ?
#
loop_
_entity_poly.entity_id
_entity_poly.type
_entity_poly.pdbx_seq_one_letter_code
_entity_poly.pdbx_strand_id
1 'polypeptide(L)'
;QWSLVGSEMCIRDRSNTVSSNIVIGSAMQVDYKTVGIFKAYATRVGNGPFPSELFDDVGDYIAEKGVEIGTVTKRKRRCGWLDLVSLKYSCEINRVNELCITKADVLNNLSEIKVCKSYNSKKYEEVNFSDSDILQSLSLDDNDFESFSSWGEIKDLSNFENLPENLKKFISYIEDYLSIPIKIISFC
;
A
#
# COMPACT_ATOMS: atom_id res chain seq x y z
N GLN A 1 22.98 -5.04 13.93
CA GLN A 1 22.30 -6.34 13.66
C GLN A 1 20.78 -6.22 13.63
N TRP A 2 20.20 -5.48 14.56
CA TRP A 2 18.73 -5.27 14.62
C TRP A 2 18.19 -4.43 13.46
N SER A 3 18.96 -3.53 12.91
CA SER A 3 18.60 -2.73 11.74
C SER A 3 18.58 -3.54 10.44
N LEU A 4 19.44 -4.52 10.31
CA LEU A 4 19.42 -5.49 9.21
C LEU A 4 18.19 -6.38 9.27
N VAL A 5 17.79 -6.75 10.47
CA VAL A 5 16.53 -7.46 10.72
C VAL A 5 15.31 -6.64 10.26
N GLY A 6 15.37 -5.32 10.41
CA GLY A 6 14.29 -4.44 9.95
C GLY A 6 14.17 -4.32 8.42
N SER A 7 15.24 -4.55 7.66
CA SER A 7 15.20 -4.41 6.20
C SER A 7 14.96 -5.73 5.48
N GLU A 8 15.95 -6.61 5.44
CA GLU A 8 15.86 -7.81 4.62
C GLU A 8 15.46 -9.07 5.41
N MET A 9 15.92 -9.21 6.62
CA MET A 9 15.60 -10.40 7.42
C MET A 9 14.14 -10.43 7.86
N CYS A 10 13.51 -9.28 8.09
CA CYS A 10 12.07 -9.25 8.40
C CYS A 10 11.21 -9.69 7.22
N ILE A 11 11.69 -9.45 5.99
CA ILE A 11 10.98 -9.89 4.78
C ILE A 11 11.21 -11.38 4.53
N ARG A 12 12.38 -11.90 4.89
CA ARG A 12 12.80 -13.25 4.54
C ARG A 12 12.57 -14.27 5.66
N ASP A 13 12.90 -13.91 6.90
CA ASP A 13 12.99 -14.86 8.02
C ASP A 13 11.93 -14.64 9.09
N ARG A 14 11.18 -13.54 9.01
CA ARG A 14 10.04 -13.27 9.86
C ARG A 14 8.79 -13.29 9.04
N SER A 15 7.83 -14.02 9.51
CA SER A 15 6.51 -13.98 8.92
C SER A 15 5.93 -12.58 9.14
N ASN A 16 5.83 -11.80 8.05
CA ASN A 16 4.97 -10.63 8.01
C ASN A 16 3.49 -11.05 7.90
N THR A 17 3.27 -12.35 7.94
CA THR A 17 1.96 -12.96 7.85
C THR A 17 1.43 -13.29 9.24
N VAL A 18 0.14 -13.48 9.31
CA VAL A 18 -0.62 -13.84 10.51
C VAL A 18 -0.19 -15.18 11.13
N SER A 19 0.65 -15.97 10.45
CA SER A 19 1.09 -17.26 10.98
C SER A 19 1.69 -17.16 12.39
N SER A 20 2.43 -16.13 12.71
CA SER A 20 2.92 -15.89 14.07
C SER A 20 1.77 -15.53 15.03
N ASN A 21 0.78 -14.79 14.57
CA ASN A 21 -0.37 -14.39 15.39
C ASN A 21 -1.34 -15.57 15.62
N ILE A 22 -1.47 -16.46 14.62
CA ILE A 22 -2.28 -17.68 14.77
C ILE A 22 -1.69 -18.56 15.88
N VAL A 23 -0.37 -18.73 15.92
CA VAL A 23 0.30 -19.51 16.95
C VAL A 23 0.10 -18.89 18.33
N ILE A 24 0.33 -17.57 18.46
CA ILE A 24 0.18 -16.85 19.72
C ILE A 24 -1.29 -16.81 20.17
N GLY A 25 -2.20 -16.45 19.28
CA GLY A 25 -3.64 -16.37 19.58
C GLY A 25 -4.23 -17.72 19.98
N SER A 26 -3.87 -18.79 19.28
CA SER A 26 -4.32 -20.14 19.61
C SER A 26 -3.75 -20.63 20.93
N ALA A 27 -2.48 -20.34 21.20
CA ALA A 27 -1.84 -20.74 22.44
C ALA A 27 -2.38 -19.97 23.67
N MET A 28 -2.80 -18.72 23.48
CA MET A 28 -3.28 -17.84 24.55
C MET A 28 -4.81 -17.80 24.65
N GLN A 29 -5.55 -18.39 23.71
CA GLN A 29 -7.02 -18.33 23.63
C GLN A 29 -7.56 -16.88 23.66
N VAL A 30 -6.87 -15.97 23.00
CA VAL A 30 -7.23 -14.55 22.97
C VAL A 30 -7.79 -14.19 21.60
N ASP A 31 -8.91 -13.49 21.58
CA ASP A 31 -9.41 -12.85 20.37
C ASP A 31 -8.46 -11.71 19.97
N TYR A 32 -8.00 -11.73 18.73
CA TYR A 32 -7.14 -10.68 18.19
C TYR A 32 -7.67 -10.17 16.85
N LYS A 33 -7.34 -8.93 16.56
CA LYS A 33 -7.56 -8.32 15.26
C LYS A 33 -6.22 -8.05 14.59
N THR A 34 -6.17 -8.32 13.29
CA THR A 34 -5.01 -7.97 12.46
C THR A 34 -5.27 -6.63 11.80
N VAL A 35 -4.43 -5.64 12.10
CA VAL A 35 -4.46 -4.33 11.45
C VAL A 35 -3.37 -4.29 10.38
N GLY A 36 -3.79 -4.17 9.11
CA GLY A 36 -2.88 -3.99 7.98
C GLY A 36 -2.47 -2.53 7.86
N ILE A 37 -1.17 -2.26 7.83
CA ILE A 37 -0.64 -0.89 7.65
C ILE A 37 -0.12 -0.76 6.23
N PHE A 38 -0.59 0.25 5.50
CA PHE A 38 -0.14 0.55 4.15
C PHE A 38 0.01 2.05 3.92
N LYS A 39 0.77 2.44 2.92
CA LYS A 39 0.91 3.83 2.48
C LYS A 39 -0.13 4.16 1.42
N ALA A 40 -0.48 5.44 1.28
CA ALA A 40 -1.36 5.90 0.19
C ALA A 40 -0.75 5.71 -1.22
N TYR A 41 0.48 5.25 -1.32
CA TYR A 41 1.22 4.92 -2.54
C TYR A 41 2.07 3.67 -2.30
N ALA A 42 2.55 3.04 -3.37
CA ALA A 42 3.38 1.85 -3.27
C ALA A 42 4.87 2.19 -3.27
N THR A 43 5.65 1.41 -2.52
CA THR A 43 7.12 1.49 -2.55
C THR A 43 7.74 0.10 -2.58
N ARG A 44 8.85 -0.05 -3.31
CA ARG A 44 9.58 -1.30 -3.36
C ARG A 44 11.08 -1.10 -3.19
N VAL A 45 11.72 -2.04 -2.52
CA VAL A 45 13.17 -2.13 -2.41
C VAL A 45 13.64 -3.34 -3.22
N GLY A 46 14.69 -3.16 -4.00
CA GLY A 46 15.29 -4.23 -4.80
C GLY A 46 14.57 -4.52 -6.12
N ASN A 47 15.07 -5.52 -6.82
CA ASN A 47 14.55 -5.96 -8.10
C ASN A 47 13.31 -6.85 -7.91
N GLY A 48 12.42 -6.84 -8.88
CA GLY A 48 11.23 -7.66 -8.90
C GLY A 48 10.04 -6.91 -9.45
N PRO A 49 8.90 -7.60 -9.66
CA PRO A 49 7.72 -7.01 -10.27
C PRO A 49 7.20 -5.80 -9.48
N PHE A 50 6.91 -4.73 -10.18
CA PHE A 50 6.28 -3.55 -9.62
C PHE A 50 5.37 -2.93 -10.68
N PRO A 51 4.20 -3.53 -10.93
CA PRO A 51 3.34 -3.13 -12.06
C PRO A 51 2.92 -1.67 -12.05
N SER A 52 2.68 -1.08 -10.88
CA SER A 52 2.27 0.33 -10.74
C SER A 52 3.44 1.30 -10.57
N GLU A 53 4.69 0.90 -10.86
CA GLU A 53 5.87 1.75 -10.73
C GLU A 53 5.80 2.98 -11.64
N LEU A 54 6.28 4.10 -11.12
CA LEU A 54 6.39 5.36 -11.83
C LEU A 54 7.85 5.68 -12.17
N PHE A 55 8.07 6.04 -13.43
CA PHE A 55 9.38 6.43 -13.96
C PHE A 55 9.43 7.89 -14.41
N ASP A 56 8.49 8.69 -13.92
CA ASP A 56 8.28 10.08 -14.27
C ASP A 56 8.49 11.02 -13.08
N ASP A 57 8.30 12.32 -13.32
CA ASP A 57 8.41 13.36 -12.31
C ASP A 57 7.49 13.13 -11.11
N VAL A 58 6.36 12.45 -11.30
CA VAL A 58 5.43 12.11 -10.21
C VAL A 58 6.05 11.08 -9.28
N GLY A 59 6.70 10.05 -9.84
CA GLY A 59 7.44 9.06 -9.05
C GLY A 59 8.58 9.69 -8.25
N ASP A 60 9.33 10.60 -8.86
CA ASP A 60 10.39 11.34 -8.18
C ASP A 60 9.84 12.24 -7.07
N TYR A 61 8.73 12.94 -7.32
CA TYR A 61 8.05 13.76 -6.33
C TYR A 61 7.61 12.94 -5.11
N ILE A 62 6.96 11.79 -5.34
CA ILE A 62 6.54 10.90 -4.25
C ILE A 62 7.75 10.40 -3.44
N ALA A 63 8.83 10.03 -4.11
CA ALA A 63 10.05 9.55 -3.46
C ALA A 63 10.70 10.64 -2.58
N GLU A 64 10.76 11.88 -3.08
CA GLU A 64 11.34 13.00 -2.37
C GLU A 64 10.46 13.43 -1.19
N LYS A 65 9.17 13.72 -1.46
CA LYS A 65 8.22 14.17 -0.44
C LYS A 65 7.97 13.13 0.64
N GLY A 66 7.92 11.85 0.25
CA GLY A 66 7.77 10.73 1.16
C GLY A 66 9.07 10.34 1.89
N VAL A 67 10.21 10.98 1.57
CA VAL A 67 11.54 10.63 2.09
C VAL A 67 11.81 9.12 1.90
N GLU A 68 11.53 8.61 0.70
CA GLU A 68 11.63 7.18 0.41
C GLU A 68 13.07 6.76 0.13
N ILE A 69 13.86 6.76 1.21
CA ILE A 69 15.26 6.34 1.22
C ILE A 69 15.43 5.22 2.23
N GLY A 70 16.13 4.17 1.83
CA GLY A 70 16.45 3.06 2.73
C GLY A 70 17.31 3.53 3.90
N THR A 71 16.85 3.28 5.14
CA THR A 71 17.52 3.77 6.36
C THR A 71 18.98 3.32 6.45
N VAL A 72 19.25 2.09 6.06
CA VAL A 72 20.58 1.46 6.14
C VAL A 72 21.37 1.68 4.86
N THR A 73 20.79 1.34 3.72
CA THR A 73 21.51 1.34 2.43
C THR A 73 21.59 2.70 1.77
N LYS A 74 20.83 3.69 2.26
CA LYS A 74 20.69 5.04 1.67
C LYS A 74 20.29 5.03 0.18
N ARG A 75 19.76 3.92 -0.32
CA ARG A 75 19.25 3.82 -1.69
C ARG A 75 17.84 4.36 -1.77
N LYS A 76 17.54 5.08 -2.85
CA LYS A 76 16.17 5.47 -3.19
C LYS A 76 15.31 4.22 -3.34
N ARG A 77 14.10 4.26 -2.80
CA ARG A 77 13.08 3.24 -3.05
C ARG A 77 12.40 3.54 -4.38
N ARG A 78 12.04 2.50 -5.09
CA ARG A 78 11.16 2.59 -6.24
C ARG A 78 9.77 2.99 -5.74
N CYS A 79 9.14 3.95 -6.39
CA CYS A 79 7.82 4.46 -6.01
C CYS A 79 6.81 4.23 -7.14
N GLY A 80 5.56 4.09 -6.78
CA GLY A 80 4.48 3.88 -7.73
C GLY A 80 3.12 4.18 -7.13
N TRP A 81 2.09 4.13 -7.96
CA TRP A 81 0.72 4.29 -7.50
C TRP A 81 0.32 3.16 -6.56
N LEU A 82 -0.62 3.45 -5.65
CA LEU A 82 -1.20 2.42 -4.78
C LEU A 82 -1.76 1.28 -5.63
N ASP A 83 -1.35 0.06 -5.31
CA ASP A 83 -1.73 -1.15 -6.01
C ASP A 83 -2.72 -1.95 -5.16
N LEU A 84 -4.01 -1.83 -5.49
CA LEU A 84 -5.07 -2.52 -4.76
C LEU A 84 -5.11 -4.02 -5.06
N VAL A 85 -4.61 -4.44 -6.22
CA VAL A 85 -4.58 -5.86 -6.59
C VAL A 85 -3.62 -6.60 -5.67
N SER A 86 -2.39 -6.10 -5.51
CA SER A 86 -1.44 -6.69 -4.57
C SER A 86 -1.80 -6.45 -3.11
N LEU A 87 -2.43 -5.31 -2.78
CA LEU A 87 -2.88 -5.03 -1.42
C LEU A 87 -3.98 -6.00 -0.99
N LYS A 88 -4.95 -6.29 -1.88
CA LYS A 88 -6.01 -7.27 -1.61
C LYS A 88 -5.43 -8.66 -1.36
N TYR A 89 -4.51 -9.11 -2.21
CA TYR A 89 -3.79 -10.36 -2.01
C TYR A 89 -3.09 -10.42 -0.64
N SER A 90 -2.40 -9.35 -0.27
CA SER A 90 -1.73 -9.26 1.03
C SER A 90 -2.71 -9.29 2.20
N CYS A 91 -3.85 -8.60 2.07
CA CYS A 91 -4.89 -8.59 3.10
C CYS A 91 -5.51 -9.98 3.31
N GLU A 92 -5.76 -10.72 2.24
CA GLU A 92 -6.33 -12.07 2.33
C GLU A 92 -5.37 -13.06 2.98
N ILE A 93 -4.10 -13.09 2.54
CA ILE A 93 -3.08 -13.98 3.12
C ILE A 93 -2.90 -13.68 4.61
N ASN A 94 -2.93 -12.40 4.99
CA ASN A 94 -2.71 -11.97 6.36
C ASN A 94 -4.00 -11.93 7.19
N ARG A 95 -5.14 -12.27 6.63
CA ARG A 95 -6.45 -12.20 7.29
C ARG A 95 -6.66 -10.87 8.00
N VAL A 96 -6.41 -9.79 7.27
CA VAL A 96 -6.53 -8.42 7.78
C VAL A 96 -7.99 -8.11 8.09
N ASN A 97 -8.25 -7.61 9.29
CA ASN A 97 -9.60 -7.26 9.76
C ASN A 97 -9.87 -5.75 9.63
N GLU A 98 -8.83 -4.96 9.81
CA GLU A 98 -8.90 -3.49 9.79
C GLU A 98 -7.65 -2.93 9.13
N LEU A 99 -7.73 -1.73 8.56
CA LEU A 99 -6.64 -1.10 7.85
C LEU A 99 -6.23 0.23 8.49
N CYS A 100 -4.94 0.52 8.36
CA CYS A 100 -4.34 1.82 8.67
C CYS A 100 -3.66 2.37 7.41
N ILE A 101 -4.16 3.49 6.89
CA ILE A 101 -3.52 4.21 5.80
C ILE A 101 -2.54 5.24 6.35
N THR A 102 -1.36 5.33 5.75
CA THR A 102 -0.31 6.27 6.15
C THR A 102 0.14 7.12 4.97
N LYS A 103 0.76 8.27 5.24
CA LYS A 103 1.39 9.14 4.24
C LYS A 103 0.47 9.66 3.13
N ALA A 104 -0.82 9.84 3.42
CA ALA A 104 -1.74 10.43 2.46
C ALA A 104 -1.42 11.90 2.15
N ASP A 105 -0.74 12.58 3.07
CA ASP A 105 -0.24 13.96 2.92
C ASP A 105 0.83 14.11 1.83
N VAL A 106 1.56 13.05 1.51
CA VAL A 106 2.56 13.06 0.43
C VAL A 106 1.91 13.35 -0.93
N LEU A 107 0.67 12.95 -1.13
CA LEU A 107 -0.06 13.10 -2.39
C LEU A 107 -0.81 14.44 -2.53
N ASN A 108 -0.79 15.29 -1.51
CA ASN A 108 -1.61 16.51 -1.42
C ASN A 108 -1.50 17.47 -2.60
N ASN A 109 -0.32 17.57 -3.22
CA ASN A 109 -0.04 18.58 -4.25
C ASN A 109 0.00 18.00 -5.67
N LEU A 110 -0.35 16.74 -5.83
CA LEU A 110 -0.48 16.14 -7.16
C LEU A 110 -1.77 16.60 -7.81
N SER A 111 -1.73 16.89 -9.10
CA SER A 111 -2.94 17.27 -9.86
C SER A 111 -3.93 16.10 -9.99
N GLU A 112 -3.40 14.92 -10.13
CA GLU A 112 -4.14 13.67 -10.25
C GLU A 112 -3.46 12.59 -9.42
N ILE A 113 -4.26 11.74 -8.80
CA ILE A 113 -3.81 10.59 -8.01
C ILE A 113 -4.45 9.36 -8.62
N LYS A 114 -3.65 8.36 -8.96
CA LYS A 114 -4.14 7.13 -9.55
C LYS A 114 -3.99 5.95 -8.58
N VAL A 115 -4.86 4.97 -8.73
CA VAL A 115 -4.86 3.72 -7.96
C VAL A 115 -4.99 2.57 -8.94
N CYS A 116 -4.06 1.63 -8.88
CA CYS A 116 -4.12 0.44 -9.73
C CYS A 116 -5.21 -0.52 -9.18
N LYS A 117 -6.20 -0.80 -10.03
CA LYS A 117 -7.39 -1.63 -9.71
C LYS A 117 -7.42 -2.97 -10.43
N SER A 118 -6.63 -3.13 -11.49
CA SER A 118 -6.55 -4.36 -12.28
C SER A 118 -5.17 -4.50 -12.92
N TYR A 119 -4.86 -5.68 -13.46
CA TYR A 119 -3.67 -5.93 -14.24
C TYR A 119 -4.07 -6.40 -15.63
N ASN A 120 -3.86 -5.55 -16.67
CA ASN A 120 -4.30 -5.82 -18.03
C ASN A 120 -5.79 -6.18 -18.08
N SER A 121 -6.62 -5.37 -17.39
CA SER A 121 -8.07 -5.56 -17.21
C SER A 121 -8.47 -6.82 -16.44
N LYS A 122 -7.52 -7.59 -15.91
CA LYS A 122 -7.79 -8.72 -15.02
C LYS A 122 -7.97 -8.23 -13.59
N LYS A 123 -9.06 -8.65 -12.97
CA LYS A 123 -9.31 -8.40 -11.55
C LYS A 123 -8.44 -9.31 -10.68
N TYR A 124 -8.37 -9.00 -9.40
CA TYR A 124 -7.60 -9.74 -8.41
C TYR A 124 -7.76 -11.27 -8.49
N GLU A 125 -8.98 -11.75 -8.65
CA GLU A 125 -9.32 -13.18 -8.67
C GLU A 125 -8.73 -13.95 -9.86
N GLU A 126 -8.32 -13.21 -10.90
CA GLU A 126 -7.78 -13.77 -12.15
C GLU A 126 -6.25 -13.68 -12.22
N VAL A 127 -5.61 -13.09 -11.19
CA VAL A 127 -4.17 -12.86 -11.17
C VAL A 127 -3.44 -14.03 -10.50
N ASN A 128 -2.45 -14.59 -11.19
CA ASN A 128 -1.57 -15.59 -10.61
C ASN A 128 -0.35 -14.93 -9.95
N PHE A 129 -0.42 -14.70 -8.63
CA PHE A 129 0.67 -14.09 -7.87
C PHE A 129 1.89 -14.99 -7.66
N SER A 130 1.80 -16.27 -7.98
CA SER A 130 2.93 -17.21 -7.87
C SER A 130 3.89 -17.12 -9.06
N ASP A 131 3.47 -16.45 -10.14
CA ASP A 131 4.27 -16.33 -11.37
C ASP A 131 4.92 -14.94 -11.44
N SER A 132 6.17 -14.87 -11.00
CA SER A 132 6.92 -13.62 -11.00
C SER A 132 7.24 -13.09 -12.40
N ASP A 133 7.37 -13.99 -13.39
CA ASP A 133 7.73 -13.61 -14.75
C ASP A 133 6.52 -12.97 -15.44
N ILE A 134 5.34 -13.51 -15.21
CA ILE A 134 4.09 -12.87 -15.67
C ILE A 134 3.93 -11.50 -15.02
N LEU A 135 4.10 -11.39 -13.71
CA LEU A 135 3.97 -10.12 -13.02
C LEU A 135 5.01 -9.07 -13.46
N GLN A 136 6.21 -9.50 -13.83
CA GLN A 136 7.26 -8.61 -14.31
C GLN A 136 7.03 -8.15 -15.76
N SER A 137 6.32 -8.92 -16.54
CA SER A 137 5.99 -8.61 -17.95
C SER A 137 4.73 -7.77 -18.11
N LEU A 138 4.01 -7.44 -17.02
CA LEU A 138 2.81 -6.62 -17.06
C LEU A 138 3.13 -5.21 -17.55
N SER A 139 2.33 -4.74 -18.51
CA SER A 139 2.31 -3.36 -18.95
C SER A 139 0.89 -2.84 -18.73
N LEU A 140 0.73 -2.03 -17.71
CA LEU A 140 -0.57 -1.48 -17.34
C LEU A 140 -0.93 -0.32 -18.27
N ASP A 141 -2.20 -0.19 -18.58
CA ASP A 141 -2.76 0.94 -19.32
C ASP A 141 -3.68 1.80 -18.41
N ASP A 142 -4.20 2.91 -18.95
CA ASP A 142 -5.05 3.81 -18.18
C ASP A 142 -6.34 3.15 -17.66
N ASN A 143 -6.82 2.07 -18.29
CA ASN A 143 -8.01 1.34 -17.84
C ASN A 143 -7.74 0.55 -16.55
N ASP A 144 -6.49 0.22 -16.28
CA ASP A 144 -6.07 -0.48 -15.07
C ASP A 144 -6.03 0.44 -13.85
N PHE A 145 -6.21 1.75 -14.05
CA PHE A 145 -6.19 2.73 -12.98
C PHE A 145 -7.56 3.38 -12.75
N GLU A 146 -7.79 3.79 -11.52
CA GLU A 146 -8.84 4.71 -11.12
C GLU A 146 -8.21 6.03 -10.74
N SER A 147 -8.78 7.14 -11.20
CA SER A 147 -8.23 8.48 -11.00
C SER A 147 -9.01 9.27 -9.97
N PHE A 148 -8.28 9.98 -9.12
CA PHE A 148 -8.82 10.86 -8.08
C PHE A 148 -8.21 12.24 -8.20
N SER A 149 -9.03 13.25 -7.92
CA SER A 149 -8.53 14.61 -7.76
C SER A 149 -7.79 14.75 -6.43
N SER A 150 -6.77 15.59 -6.41
CA SER A 150 -6.05 15.94 -5.20
C SER A 150 -6.99 16.45 -4.11
N TRP A 151 -6.63 16.20 -2.87
CA TRP A 151 -7.37 16.68 -1.70
C TRP A 151 -6.78 17.91 -1.05
N GLY A 152 -5.61 18.38 -1.54
CA GLY A 152 -4.96 19.57 -1.01
C GLY A 152 -4.45 19.41 0.42
N GLU A 153 -4.23 20.53 1.10
CA GLU A 153 -3.70 20.52 2.46
C GLU A 153 -4.74 20.01 3.47
N ILE A 154 -4.34 19.07 4.30
CA ILE A 154 -5.17 18.51 5.35
C ILE A 154 -4.93 19.32 6.63
N LYS A 155 -5.93 20.12 7.03
CA LYS A 155 -5.81 21.09 8.13
C LYS A 155 -6.28 20.56 9.47
N ASP A 156 -7.25 19.68 9.47
CA ASP A 156 -7.87 19.13 10.67
C ASP A 156 -7.89 17.60 10.60
N LEU A 157 -7.23 16.99 11.57
CA LEU A 157 -7.07 15.54 11.72
C LEU A 157 -7.85 14.98 12.90
N SER A 158 -8.63 15.82 13.58
CA SER A 158 -9.31 15.43 14.80
C SER A 158 -10.46 14.46 14.57
N ASN A 159 -11.07 14.48 13.38
CA ASN A 159 -12.21 13.63 13.04
C ASN A 159 -12.21 13.31 11.54
N PHE A 160 -12.68 12.09 11.20
CA PHE A 160 -12.87 11.66 9.81
C PHE A 160 -13.79 12.59 9.03
N GLU A 161 -14.81 13.15 9.68
CA GLU A 161 -15.76 14.07 9.04
C GLU A 161 -15.11 15.37 8.54
N ASN A 162 -14.01 15.78 9.16
CA ASN A 162 -13.28 17.00 8.81
C ASN A 162 -12.29 16.82 7.65
N LEU A 163 -12.11 15.59 7.17
CA LEU A 163 -11.22 15.31 6.04
C LEU A 163 -11.79 15.90 4.74
N PRO A 164 -10.90 16.29 3.80
CA PRO A 164 -11.32 16.72 2.47
C PRO A 164 -12.15 15.66 1.75
N GLU A 165 -13.19 16.09 1.04
CA GLU A 165 -14.12 15.20 0.34
C GLU A 165 -13.42 14.25 -0.66
N ASN A 166 -12.39 14.74 -1.35
CA ASN A 166 -11.64 13.89 -2.28
C ASN A 166 -10.86 12.80 -1.56
N LEU A 167 -10.34 13.08 -0.36
CA LEU A 167 -9.68 12.06 0.47
C LEU A 167 -10.69 11.04 0.99
N LYS A 168 -11.87 11.47 1.39
CA LYS A 168 -12.95 10.55 1.79
C LYS A 168 -13.35 9.61 0.64
N LYS A 169 -13.49 10.16 -0.58
CA LYS A 169 -13.79 9.34 -1.77
C LYS A 169 -12.69 8.32 -2.06
N PHE A 170 -11.43 8.72 -1.94
CA PHE A 170 -10.28 7.83 -2.11
C PHE A 170 -10.30 6.71 -1.07
N ILE A 171 -10.54 7.03 0.20
CA ILE A 171 -10.64 6.06 1.30
C ILE A 171 -11.81 5.11 1.07
N SER A 172 -13.02 5.62 0.78
CA SER A 172 -14.20 4.79 0.53
C SER A 172 -14.00 3.84 -0.65
N TYR A 173 -13.35 4.31 -1.72
CA TYR A 173 -13.05 3.45 -2.86
C TYR A 173 -12.13 2.27 -2.47
N ILE A 174 -11.12 2.52 -1.63
CA ILE A 174 -10.21 1.48 -1.14
C ILE A 174 -10.98 0.48 -0.25
N GLU A 175 -11.82 0.99 0.67
CA GLU A 175 -12.64 0.14 1.55
C GLU A 175 -13.60 -0.75 0.74
N ASP A 176 -14.25 -0.18 -0.27
CA ASP A 176 -15.17 -0.92 -1.14
C ASP A 176 -14.45 -1.99 -1.93
N TYR A 177 -13.27 -1.67 -2.52
CA TYR A 177 -12.48 -2.61 -3.28
C TYR A 177 -11.96 -3.78 -2.44
N LEU A 178 -11.46 -3.48 -1.24
CA LEU A 178 -10.88 -4.48 -0.33
C LEU A 178 -11.93 -5.20 0.51
N SER A 179 -13.11 -4.60 0.71
CA SER A 179 -14.14 -5.02 1.67
C SER A 179 -13.60 -5.07 3.11
N ILE A 180 -12.68 -4.18 3.45
CA ILE A 180 -12.04 -4.08 4.77
C ILE A 180 -12.05 -2.60 5.21
N PRO A 181 -12.53 -2.28 6.43
CA PRO A 181 -12.60 -0.89 6.89
C PRO A 181 -11.23 -0.29 7.22
N ILE A 182 -11.03 0.96 6.84
CA ILE A 182 -9.88 1.79 7.25
C ILE A 182 -10.24 2.51 8.56
N LYS A 183 -9.62 2.08 9.66
CA LYS A 183 -9.92 2.61 11.01
C LYS A 183 -8.93 3.66 11.47
N ILE A 184 -7.77 3.73 10.85
CA ILE A 184 -6.70 4.63 11.25
C ILE A 184 -6.16 5.33 10.01
N ILE A 185 -6.00 6.65 10.12
CA ILE A 185 -5.34 7.47 9.10
C ILE A 185 -4.18 8.16 9.81
N SER A 186 -2.97 7.98 9.28
CA SER A 186 -1.76 8.60 9.82
C SER A 186 -1.08 9.47 8.76
N PHE A 187 -0.63 10.62 9.18
CA PHE A 187 0.11 11.58 8.37
C PHE A 187 1.54 11.70 8.90
N CYS A 188 2.47 12.12 8.07
CA CYS A 188 3.88 12.32 8.46
C CYS A 188 4.16 13.74 8.85
#